data_96e8d7d9f8abf4f91cfc3c4bda845ae5
#
_entry.id   96e8d7d9f8abf4f91cfc3c4bda845ae5
#
_cell.length_a   1.000
_cell.length_b   1.000
_cell.length_c   1.000
_cell.angle_alpha   90.00
_cell.angle_beta   90.00
_cell.angle_gamma   90.00
#
_symmetry.space_group_name_H-M   'P 1'
#
loop_
_entity.id
_entity.type
_entity.pdbx_description
1 polymer ?
#
loop_
_entity_poly.entity_id
_entity_poly.type
_entity_poly.pdbx_seq_one_letter_code
_entity_poly.pdbx_strand_id
1 'polypeptide(L)'
;MGCRYRLVQRERYPDVPSTHASLARAERADAARAAVHSLLSSSSKNFRRVDLGGDDFAREMATLEAMAAGVHLITNARFRYGGWYVELDGLVRDGEAYLPIIVSNHRVAKKNPHATLPGVPTHRLGLSAPLDLPYKLRHHPVDGYRLALGAWGLQESDLDSGRGVVIGQDRETAFVVETGDYFEATERALATLEDLPDSPRRVKECASCRFWEFCRPELERMDDISLFLPGDRGRKYRERGIHTVHGLIEANLGEPSRLAEAWERGIPLLKRPTFAPPRRADVEVDIDMEAYLDQGAYLWGVWHDGAYHPFVTWQPLGGASEGENFHEFWTWLTELRSATHARGETFAAYCYSAHGENHWLRSSAERFGIAQNEIEEFITSEDWVDLFLDVKRSFAGPHGLSLKTVAPVAGHAWAEDDFDGEASVNARRAAVAGDESARARLLEYNCGDVQATYRIREWMSAGAPGIGDL
;
A
#
# COMPACT_ATOMS: atom_id res chain seq x y z
N MET A 1 -9.87 4.29 12.42
CA MET A 1 -10.89 3.28 12.06
C MET A 1 -11.46 3.63 10.71
N GLY A 2 -11.82 2.63 9.88
CA GLY A 2 -12.54 2.83 8.64
C GLY A 2 -13.99 3.31 8.85
N CYS A 3 -14.88 2.91 7.96
CA CYS A 3 -16.29 3.32 8.02
C CYS A 3 -17.03 2.77 9.26
N ARG A 4 -17.40 3.63 10.21
CA ARG A 4 -18.20 3.24 11.41
C ARG A 4 -19.62 2.82 11.04
N TYR A 5 -20.24 3.45 10.01
CA TYR A 5 -21.56 3.09 9.53
C TYR A 5 -21.66 1.64 9.03
N ARG A 6 -20.49 1.01 8.72
CA ARG A 6 -20.46 -0.41 8.39
C ARG A 6 -20.93 -1.33 9.51
N LEU A 7 -20.82 -0.90 10.77
CA LEU A 7 -21.36 -1.65 11.90
C LEU A 7 -22.89 -1.64 11.88
N VAL A 8 -23.50 -0.47 11.64
CA VAL A 8 -24.96 -0.33 11.46
C VAL A 8 -25.45 -1.21 10.30
N GLN A 9 -24.71 -1.22 9.18
CA GLN A 9 -25.09 -2.04 8.03
C GLN A 9 -24.92 -3.56 8.28
N ARG A 10 -23.97 -3.96 9.13
CA ARG A 10 -23.82 -5.38 9.53
C ARG A 10 -25.01 -5.87 10.32
N GLU A 11 -25.59 -5.04 11.18
CA GLU A 11 -26.82 -5.37 11.94
C GLU A 11 -28.06 -5.39 11.03
N ARG A 12 -28.15 -4.42 10.10
CA ARG A 12 -29.29 -4.34 9.16
C ARG A 12 -29.28 -5.45 8.11
N TYR A 13 -28.10 -5.88 7.68
CA TYR A 13 -27.91 -6.81 6.56
C TYR A 13 -26.88 -7.87 6.92
N PRO A 14 -27.17 -8.76 7.92
CA PRO A 14 -26.20 -9.75 8.40
C PRO A 14 -25.77 -10.77 7.34
N ASP A 15 -26.69 -11.09 6.41
CA ASP A 15 -26.50 -12.18 5.42
C ASP A 15 -25.78 -11.72 4.13
N VAL A 16 -25.44 -10.42 4.00
CA VAL A 16 -24.69 -9.96 2.83
C VAL A 16 -23.29 -10.55 2.82
N PRO A 17 -22.90 -11.31 1.78
CA PRO A 17 -21.62 -11.99 1.74
C PRO A 17 -20.45 -11.00 1.64
N SER A 18 -19.29 -11.44 2.08
CA SER A 18 -18.05 -10.68 1.90
C SER A 18 -17.71 -10.57 0.41
N THR A 19 -17.17 -9.42 0.00
CA THR A 19 -16.69 -9.24 -1.37
C THR A 19 -15.48 -10.14 -1.65
N HIS A 20 -15.27 -10.49 -2.92
CA HIS A 20 -14.10 -11.27 -3.36
C HIS A 20 -12.79 -10.64 -2.87
N ALA A 21 -12.64 -9.32 -3.00
CA ALA A 21 -11.47 -8.57 -2.51
C ALA A 21 -11.29 -8.66 -0.98
N SER A 22 -12.38 -8.76 -0.20
CA SER A 22 -12.30 -8.95 1.26
C SER A 22 -11.90 -10.38 1.62
N LEU A 23 -12.39 -11.37 0.88
CA LEU A 23 -12.01 -12.78 1.06
C LEU A 23 -10.54 -12.99 0.71
N ALA A 24 -10.07 -12.48 -0.42
CA ALA A 24 -8.67 -12.56 -0.82
C ALA A 24 -7.72 -11.89 0.20
N ARG A 25 -8.14 -10.77 0.82
CA ARG A 25 -7.37 -10.16 1.92
C ARG A 25 -7.30 -11.03 3.17
N ALA A 26 -8.41 -11.69 3.53
CA ALA A 26 -8.45 -12.61 4.66
C ALA A 26 -7.55 -13.84 4.41
N GLU A 27 -7.64 -14.46 3.24
CA GLU A 27 -6.78 -15.57 2.83
C GLU A 27 -5.29 -15.22 2.88
N ARG A 28 -4.91 -14.01 2.43
CA ARG A 28 -3.52 -13.55 2.56
C ARG A 28 -3.09 -13.35 4.02
N ALA A 29 -3.98 -12.84 4.87
CA ALA A 29 -3.69 -12.70 6.29
C ALA A 29 -3.51 -14.08 6.95
N ASP A 30 -4.34 -15.06 6.60
CA ASP A 30 -4.24 -16.44 7.07
C ASP A 30 -2.94 -17.11 6.60
N ALA A 31 -2.60 -16.94 5.32
CA ALA A 31 -1.34 -17.44 4.76
C ALA A 31 -0.11 -16.81 5.42
N ALA A 32 -0.16 -15.51 5.74
CA ALA A 32 0.92 -14.83 6.45
C ALA A 32 1.08 -15.37 7.89
N ARG A 33 -0.03 -15.56 8.61
CA ARG A 33 -0.02 -16.18 9.96
C ARG A 33 0.56 -17.60 9.91
N ALA A 34 0.06 -18.44 9.00
CA ALA A 34 0.55 -19.80 8.83
C ALA A 34 2.06 -19.85 8.54
N ALA A 35 2.55 -18.97 7.68
CA ALA A 35 3.96 -18.87 7.37
C ALA A 35 4.80 -18.43 8.58
N VAL A 36 4.33 -17.46 9.38
CA VAL A 36 5.01 -17.07 10.63
C VAL A 36 4.98 -18.24 11.64
N HIS A 37 3.83 -18.90 11.82
CA HIS A 37 3.72 -20.05 12.72
C HIS A 37 4.66 -21.18 12.34
N SER A 38 4.93 -21.40 11.04
CA SER A 38 5.92 -22.40 10.59
C SER A 38 7.37 -22.02 10.89
N LEU A 39 7.67 -20.72 11.01
CA LEU A 39 9.00 -20.22 11.38
C LEU A 39 9.25 -20.26 12.89
N LEU A 40 8.20 -20.14 13.71
CA LEU A 40 8.31 -20.14 15.17
C LEU A 40 8.86 -21.46 15.68
N SER A 41 9.66 -21.40 16.76
CA SER A 41 10.30 -22.56 17.38
C SER A 41 9.30 -23.63 17.79
N SER A 42 9.65 -24.88 17.52
CA SER A 42 8.92 -26.05 17.98
C SER A 42 9.22 -26.37 19.44
N SER A 43 8.35 -27.16 20.08
CA SER A 43 8.58 -27.63 21.44
C SER A 43 9.88 -28.43 21.58
N SER A 44 10.57 -28.23 22.69
CA SER A 44 11.80 -28.91 23.06
C SER A 44 11.78 -29.24 24.58
N LYS A 45 12.86 -29.82 25.12
CA LYS A 45 12.96 -30.16 26.55
C LYS A 45 12.69 -28.94 27.46
N ASN A 46 13.14 -27.74 27.05
CA ASN A 46 13.06 -26.53 27.89
C ASN A 46 12.19 -25.45 27.26
N PHE A 47 11.43 -25.74 26.18
CA PHE A 47 10.56 -24.80 25.52
C PHE A 47 9.27 -25.50 25.10
N ARG A 48 8.15 -25.06 25.67
CA ARG A 48 6.84 -25.60 25.36
C ARG A 48 6.06 -24.66 24.47
N ARG A 49 5.63 -25.16 23.31
CA ARG A 49 4.72 -24.49 22.38
C ARG A 49 3.38 -25.24 22.35
N VAL A 50 2.29 -24.47 22.24
CA VAL A 50 0.93 -24.99 22.01
C VAL A 50 0.31 -24.20 20.86
N ASP A 51 -0.18 -24.91 19.86
CA ASP A 51 -0.92 -24.34 18.74
C ASP A 51 -2.40 -24.57 18.97
N LEU A 52 -3.14 -23.49 19.24
CA LEU A 52 -4.56 -23.57 19.59
C LEU A 52 -5.43 -23.66 18.34
N GLY A 53 -6.47 -24.47 18.42
CA GLY A 53 -7.48 -24.67 17.38
C GLY A 53 -8.86 -24.95 18.01
N GLY A 54 -9.84 -25.27 17.17
CA GLY A 54 -11.22 -25.51 17.60
C GLY A 54 -12.10 -24.27 17.46
N ASP A 55 -13.30 -24.35 18.03
CA ASP A 55 -14.23 -23.23 18.07
C ASP A 55 -13.76 -22.11 19.03
N ASP A 56 -14.45 -21.01 19.00
CA ASP A 56 -14.09 -19.80 19.75
C ASP A 56 -14.05 -20.01 21.25
N PHE A 57 -14.98 -20.78 21.80
CA PHE A 57 -15.03 -21.08 23.23
C PHE A 57 -13.89 -22.02 23.65
N ALA A 58 -13.65 -23.06 22.88
CA ALA A 58 -12.54 -24.00 23.12
C ALA A 58 -11.19 -23.29 23.08
N ARG A 59 -10.97 -22.36 22.12
CA ARG A 59 -9.72 -21.56 22.04
C ARG A 59 -9.56 -20.63 23.24
N GLU A 60 -10.65 -20.00 23.71
CA GLU A 60 -10.62 -19.11 24.88
C GLU A 60 -10.17 -19.88 26.10
N MET A 61 -10.82 -21.02 26.40
CA MET A 61 -10.47 -21.86 27.52
C MET A 61 -9.03 -22.40 27.44
N ALA A 62 -8.65 -22.92 26.28
CA ALA A 62 -7.29 -23.44 26.04
C ALA A 62 -6.21 -22.35 26.17
N THR A 63 -6.51 -21.09 25.82
CA THR A 63 -5.60 -19.96 26.04
C THR A 63 -5.33 -19.75 27.52
N LEU A 64 -6.39 -19.68 28.32
CA LEU A 64 -6.28 -19.50 29.79
C LEU A 64 -5.54 -20.67 30.45
N GLU A 65 -5.86 -21.90 30.07
CA GLU A 65 -5.18 -23.11 30.59
C GLU A 65 -3.68 -23.11 30.19
N ALA A 66 -3.35 -22.73 28.98
CA ALA A 66 -1.96 -22.68 28.51
C ALA A 66 -1.15 -21.59 29.24
N MET A 67 -1.76 -20.44 29.51
CA MET A 67 -1.12 -19.37 30.29
C MET A 67 -0.92 -19.83 31.75
N ALA A 68 -1.94 -20.40 32.39
CA ALA A 68 -1.84 -20.93 33.74
C ALA A 68 -0.79 -22.06 33.87
N ALA A 69 -0.60 -22.85 32.82
CA ALA A 69 0.43 -23.88 32.74
C ALA A 69 1.84 -23.35 32.41
N GLY A 70 2.00 -22.03 32.26
CA GLY A 70 3.29 -21.38 31.92
C GLY A 70 3.86 -21.80 30.57
N VAL A 71 3.02 -22.02 29.57
CA VAL A 71 3.47 -22.35 28.20
C VAL A 71 4.29 -21.20 27.62
N HIS A 72 5.43 -21.50 27.03
CA HIS A 72 6.38 -20.48 26.51
C HIS A 72 5.88 -19.75 25.25
N LEU A 73 5.17 -20.47 24.39
CA LEU A 73 4.63 -19.91 23.15
C LEU A 73 3.25 -20.51 22.87
N ILE A 74 2.25 -19.66 22.73
CA ILE A 74 0.87 -20.04 22.45
C ILE A 74 0.49 -19.38 21.14
N THR A 75 0.08 -20.11 20.11
CA THR A 75 -0.40 -19.54 18.85
C THR A 75 -1.92 -19.55 18.78
N ASN A 76 -2.51 -18.63 17.99
CA ASN A 76 -3.96 -18.45 17.84
C ASN A 76 -4.68 -18.19 19.18
N ALA A 77 -4.07 -17.41 20.06
CA ALA A 77 -4.61 -17.09 21.38
C ALA A 77 -5.90 -16.26 21.27
N ARG A 78 -6.84 -16.53 22.18
CA ARG A 78 -8.10 -15.80 22.28
C ARG A 78 -8.53 -15.66 23.74
N PHE A 79 -9.02 -14.48 24.11
CA PHE A 79 -9.64 -14.23 25.41
C PHE A 79 -10.63 -13.07 25.32
N ARG A 80 -11.31 -12.77 26.44
CA ARG A 80 -12.26 -11.64 26.55
C ARG A 80 -11.64 -10.50 27.33
N TYR A 81 -12.00 -9.29 26.95
CA TYR A 81 -11.70 -8.06 27.68
C TYR A 81 -12.84 -7.06 27.49
N GLY A 82 -13.45 -6.55 28.58
CA GLY A 82 -14.45 -5.48 28.54
C GLY A 82 -15.61 -5.71 27.55
N GLY A 83 -16.05 -6.96 27.37
CA GLY A 83 -17.07 -7.35 26.40
C GLY A 83 -16.56 -7.57 24.97
N TRP A 84 -15.26 -7.36 24.70
CA TRP A 84 -14.62 -7.61 23.42
C TRP A 84 -13.99 -8.99 23.36
N TYR A 85 -14.04 -9.61 22.18
CA TYR A 85 -13.21 -10.77 21.86
C TYR A 85 -11.87 -10.29 21.30
N VAL A 86 -10.79 -10.67 21.97
CA VAL A 86 -9.42 -10.35 21.58
C VAL A 86 -8.80 -11.58 20.92
N GLU A 87 -8.49 -11.46 19.64
CA GLU A 87 -7.80 -12.49 18.86
C GLU A 87 -6.38 -12.03 18.57
N LEU A 88 -5.42 -12.83 19.04
CA LEU A 88 -4.00 -12.62 18.84
C LEU A 88 -3.40 -13.73 18.00
N ASP A 89 -2.41 -13.41 17.20
CA ASP A 89 -1.69 -14.41 16.41
C ASP A 89 -0.85 -15.31 17.32
N GLY A 90 -0.52 -14.84 18.52
CA GLY A 90 0.06 -15.63 19.60
C GLY A 90 0.32 -14.85 20.88
N LEU A 91 0.87 -15.58 21.86
CA LEU A 91 1.41 -15.07 23.11
C LEU A 91 2.79 -15.68 23.31
N VAL A 92 3.78 -14.90 23.70
CA VAL A 92 5.10 -15.41 24.10
C VAL A 92 5.39 -15.04 25.55
N ARG A 93 5.84 -16.00 26.34
CA ARG A 93 6.16 -15.83 27.76
C ARG A 93 7.43 -15.02 27.95
N ASP A 94 7.39 -14.10 28.92
CA ASP A 94 8.49 -13.25 29.31
C ASP A 94 8.53 -13.20 30.88
N GLY A 95 9.41 -13.97 31.45
CA GLY A 95 9.36 -14.20 32.91
C GLY A 95 8.08 -14.91 33.32
N GLU A 96 7.29 -14.25 34.18
CA GLU A 96 5.96 -14.73 34.59
C GLU A 96 4.81 -14.11 33.77
N ALA A 97 5.11 -13.15 32.91
CA ALA A 97 4.15 -12.43 32.07
C ALA A 97 4.15 -12.94 30.63
N TYR A 98 3.29 -12.33 29.78
CA TYR A 98 3.18 -12.62 28.36
C TYR A 98 3.22 -11.35 27.52
N LEU A 99 3.77 -11.48 26.30
CA LEU A 99 3.69 -10.47 25.26
C LEU A 99 2.68 -10.92 24.20
N PRO A 100 1.69 -10.08 23.84
CA PRO A 100 0.83 -10.34 22.69
C PRO A 100 1.63 -10.27 21.38
N ILE A 101 1.39 -11.21 20.47
CA ILE A 101 2.01 -11.28 19.14
C ILE A 101 0.98 -10.93 18.08
N ILE A 102 1.34 -10.00 17.21
CA ILE A 102 0.57 -9.61 16.02
C ILE A 102 1.40 -9.87 14.75
N VAL A 103 0.82 -10.61 13.81
CA VAL A 103 1.36 -10.79 12.46
C VAL A 103 0.67 -9.79 11.54
N SER A 104 1.46 -8.89 10.97
CA SER A 104 1.01 -7.83 10.07
C SER A 104 1.36 -8.15 8.61
N ASN A 105 0.43 -7.86 7.70
CA ASN A 105 0.69 -7.93 6.25
C ASN A 105 1.43 -6.68 5.73
N HIS A 106 1.81 -5.78 6.62
CA HIS A 106 2.50 -4.54 6.29
C HIS A 106 3.97 -4.62 6.70
N ARG A 107 4.78 -3.73 6.13
CA ARG A 107 6.13 -3.49 6.62
C ARG A 107 6.01 -2.74 7.96
N VAL A 108 6.32 -3.40 9.07
CA VAL A 108 6.20 -2.85 10.43
C VAL A 108 7.42 -2.05 10.87
N ALA A 109 8.56 -2.18 10.18
CA ALA A 109 9.77 -1.42 10.48
C ALA A 109 10.53 -1.06 9.19
N LYS A 110 11.33 0.01 9.25
CA LYS A 110 12.20 0.47 8.18
C LYS A 110 13.62 0.61 8.73
N LYS A 111 14.63 0.13 8.01
CA LYS A 111 16.06 0.36 8.36
C LYS A 111 16.31 1.85 8.53
N ASN A 112 16.92 2.21 9.65
CA ASN A 112 17.31 3.57 9.98
C ASN A 112 18.52 3.53 10.91
N PRO A 113 19.72 3.96 10.46
CA PRO A 113 20.93 3.93 11.28
C PRO A 113 20.90 4.86 12.50
N HIS A 114 19.94 5.81 12.54
CA HIS A 114 19.78 6.77 13.64
C HIS A 114 18.63 6.40 14.58
N ALA A 115 18.04 5.21 14.43
CA ALA A 115 16.98 4.73 15.30
C ALA A 115 17.32 3.34 15.82
N THR A 116 16.76 3.01 16.98
CA THR A 116 16.93 1.71 17.62
C THR A 116 15.57 1.11 17.91
N LEU A 117 15.37 -0.14 17.52
CA LEU A 117 14.15 -0.90 17.77
C LEU A 117 14.54 -2.31 18.23
N PRO A 118 14.11 -2.76 19.42
CA PRO A 118 14.39 -4.10 19.89
C PRO A 118 13.74 -5.14 18.97
N GLY A 119 14.50 -6.18 18.61
CA GLY A 119 14.00 -7.25 17.76
C GLY A 119 14.76 -8.56 17.94
N VAL A 120 14.14 -9.64 17.51
CA VAL A 120 14.71 -10.98 17.55
C VAL A 120 14.34 -11.71 16.24
N PRO A 121 15.20 -12.57 15.68
CA PRO A 121 14.79 -13.42 14.58
C PRO A 121 13.54 -14.23 14.94
N THR A 122 12.54 -14.25 14.06
CA THR A 122 11.23 -14.87 14.33
C THR A 122 11.34 -16.32 14.84
N HIS A 123 12.27 -17.10 14.27
CA HIS A 123 12.52 -18.48 14.69
C HIS A 123 13.17 -18.61 16.09
N ARG A 124 13.57 -17.49 16.69
CA ARG A 124 14.15 -17.46 18.05
C ARG A 124 13.26 -16.74 19.07
N LEU A 125 12.06 -16.37 18.68
CA LEU A 125 11.11 -15.71 19.57
C LEU A 125 10.81 -16.59 20.80
N GLY A 126 10.95 -16.04 22.00
CA GLY A 126 10.84 -16.77 23.27
C GLY A 126 12.06 -17.61 23.66
N LEU A 127 13.07 -17.71 22.79
CA LEU A 127 14.34 -18.43 23.05
C LEU A 127 15.54 -17.50 23.28
N SER A 128 15.45 -16.27 22.83
CA SER A 128 16.55 -15.30 22.93
C SER A 128 16.00 -13.94 23.35
N ALA A 129 16.79 -13.18 24.11
CA ALA A 129 16.49 -11.79 24.39
C ALA A 129 16.52 -10.96 23.09
N PRO A 130 15.68 -9.92 22.96
CA PRO A 130 15.74 -8.98 21.86
C PRO A 130 17.07 -8.24 21.84
N LEU A 131 17.56 -7.94 20.64
CA LEU A 131 18.74 -7.10 20.38
C LEU A 131 18.29 -5.78 19.82
N ASP A 132 19.05 -4.73 20.09
CA ASP A 132 18.85 -3.42 19.51
C ASP A 132 19.27 -3.43 18.03
N LEU A 133 18.29 -3.19 17.15
CA LEU A 133 18.47 -3.22 15.71
C LEU A 133 18.32 -1.81 15.11
N PRO A 134 19.04 -1.46 14.03
CA PRO A 134 18.98 -0.14 13.39
C PRO A 134 17.70 0.00 12.55
N TYR A 135 16.58 0.00 13.20
CA TYR A 135 15.25 0.12 12.59
C TYR A 135 14.42 1.20 13.27
N LYS A 136 13.51 1.80 12.50
CA LYS A 136 12.45 2.67 12.99
C LYS A 136 11.10 1.98 12.76
N LEU A 137 10.27 1.91 13.80
CA LEU A 137 8.92 1.37 13.73
C LEU A 137 8.05 2.17 12.74
N ARG A 138 7.25 1.48 11.96
CA ARG A 138 6.17 2.03 11.13
C ARG A 138 4.85 1.73 11.82
N HIS A 139 4.14 2.78 12.17
CA HIS A 139 2.90 2.68 12.92
C HIS A 139 1.76 2.21 12.01
N HIS A 140 1.12 1.12 12.41
CA HIS A 140 -0.10 0.60 11.82
C HIS A 140 -1.21 0.66 12.87
N PRO A 141 -2.22 1.53 12.74
CA PRO A 141 -3.23 1.72 13.80
C PRO A 141 -3.94 0.43 14.22
N VAL A 142 -4.30 -0.43 13.27
CA VAL A 142 -5.01 -1.69 13.57
C VAL A 142 -4.15 -2.66 14.39
N ASP A 143 -2.86 -2.76 14.07
CA ASP A 143 -1.92 -3.60 14.80
C ASP A 143 -1.75 -3.07 16.24
N GLY A 144 -1.64 -1.72 16.38
CA GLY A 144 -1.60 -1.07 17.70
C GLY A 144 -2.85 -1.31 18.52
N TYR A 145 -4.05 -1.24 17.93
CA TYR A 145 -5.30 -1.54 18.65
C TYR A 145 -5.36 -3.00 19.12
N ARG A 146 -4.92 -3.94 18.29
CA ARG A 146 -4.87 -5.36 18.68
C ARG A 146 -3.87 -5.60 19.80
N LEU A 147 -2.70 -4.94 19.78
CA LEU A 147 -1.72 -5.02 20.87
C LEU A 147 -2.26 -4.44 22.17
N ALA A 148 -2.90 -3.26 22.13
CA ALA A 148 -3.48 -2.63 23.32
C ALA A 148 -4.58 -3.51 23.95
N LEU A 149 -5.51 -4.01 23.14
CA LEU A 149 -6.56 -4.93 23.59
C LEU A 149 -5.96 -6.22 24.18
N GLY A 150 -4.88 -6.73 23.56
CA GLY A 150 -4.14 -7.87 24.07
C GLY A 150 -3.51 -7.61 25.44
N ALA A 151 -2.83 -6.47 25.59
CA ALA A 151 -2.23 -6.06 26.86
C ALA A 151 -3.30 -5.88 27.97
N TRP A 152 -4.40 -5.18 27.67
CA TRP A 152 -5.48 -5.01 28.67
C TRP A 152 -6.10 -6.34 29.11
N GLY A 153 -6.30 -7.30 28.19
CA GLY A 153 -6.78 -8.62 28.56
C GLY A 153 -5.78 -9.42 29.43
N LEU A 154 -4.49 -9.22 29.21
CA LEU A 154 -3.45 -9.81 30.07
C LEU A 154 -3.35 -9.11 31.42
N GLN A 155 -3.60 -7.80 31.51
CA GLN A 155 -3.65 -7.03 32.75
C GLN A 155 -4.74 -7.56 33.71
N GLU A 156 -5.92 -7.97 33.20
CA GLU A 156 -6.98 -8.56 34.02
C GLU A 156 -6.53 -9.82 34.79
N SER A 157 -5.46 -10.47 34.32
CA SER A 157 -4.91 -11.70 34.94
C SER A 157 -3.52 -11.44 35.56
N ASP A 158 -3.08 -10.18 35.69
CA ASP A 158 -1.73 -9.79 36.14
C ASP A 158 -0.59 -10.45 35.35
N LEU A 159 -0.83 -10.72 34.06
CA LEU A 159 0.11 -11.39 33.16
C LEU A 159 0.66 -10.50 32.05
N ASP A 160 0.37 -9.19 32.07
CA ASP A 160 0.91 -8.24 31.07
C ASP A 160 2.36 -7.86 31.37
N SER A 161 3.21 -7.90 30.36
CA SER A 161 4.61 -7.46 30.48
C SER A 161 4.81 -5.97 30.16
N GLY A 162 3.77 -5.24 29.74
CA GLY A 162 3.85 -3.88 29.19
C GLY A 162 4.39 -3.83 27.75
N ARG A 163 4.77 -4.97 27.19
CA ARG A 163 5.38 -5.09 25.85
C ARG A 163 4.56 -6.01 24.96
N GLY A 164 4.73 -5.84 23.65
CA GLY A 164 4.13 -6.69 22.63
C GLY A 164 5.08 -6.95 21.48
N VAL A 165 4.71 -7.87 20.59
CA VAL A 165 5.51 -8.29 19.45
C VAL A 165 4.75 -8.03 18.16
N VAL A 166 5.42 -7.41 17.18
CA VAL A 166 4.90 -7.23 15.82
C VAL A 166 5.85 -7.89 14.82
N ILE A 167 5.29 -8.79 13.99
CA ILE A 167 6.02 -9.48 12.92
C ILE A 167 5.46 -8.97 11.59
N GLY A 168 6.31 -8.36 10.77
CA GLY A 168 5.90 -7.73 9.54
C GLY A 168 5.88 -8.66 8.32
N GLN A 169 5.74 -8.04 7.18
CA GLN A 169 5.64 -8.69 5.86
C GLN A 169 6.89 -9.52 5.51
N ASP A 170 8.08 -9.14 5.98
CA ASP A 170 9.33 -9.90 5.79
C ASP A 170 9.34 -11.22 6.55
N ARG A 171 8.57 -11.30 7.66
CA ARG A 171 8.44 -12.48 8.54
C ARG A 171 9.74 -12.92 9.23
N GLU A 172 10.84 -12.24 9.00
CA GLU A 172 12.16 -12.64 9.47
C GLU A 172 12.45 -12.14 10.88
N THR A 173 11.94 -10.94 11.21
CA THR A 173 12.20 -10.27 12.47
C THR A 173 10.92 -9.99 13.23
N ALA A 174 10.90 -10.44 14.49
CA ALA A 174 9.89 -10.11 15.48
C ALA A 174 10.37 -8.86 16.26
N PHE A 175 9.71 -7.73 16.07
CA PHE A 175 10.04 -6.48 16.77
C PHE A 175 9.25 -6.38 18.06
N VAL A 176 9.92 -5.95 19.13
CA VAL A 176 9.31 -5.73 20.44
C VAL A 176 8.98 -4.25 20.60
N VAL A 177 7.76 -3.96 21.04
CA VAL A 177 7.22 -2.60 21.18
C VAL A 177 6.54 -2.43 22.53
N GLU A 178 6.50 -1.19 23.02
CA GLU A 178 5.75 -0.85 24.25
C GLU A 178 4.26 -0.78 23.94
N THR A 179 3.43 -1.56 24.63
CA THR A 179 1.97 -1.60 24.40
C THR A 179 1.28 -0.33 24.85
N GLY A 180 1.82 0.33 25.90
CA GLY A 180 1.32 1.60 26.43
C GLY A 180 1.24 2.73 25.41
N ASP A 181 2.11 2.73 24.38
CA ASP A 181 2.11 3.72 23.31
C ASP A 181 0.82 3.72 22.48
N TYR A 182 0.02 2.64 22.57
CA TYR A 182 -1.20 2.47 21.79
C TYR A 182 -2.49 2.69 22.59
N PHE A 183 -2.41 2.79 23.92
CA PHE A 183 -3.59 2.83 24.81
C PHE A 183 -4.50 4.01 24.51
N GLU A 184 -3.99 5.24 24.56
CA GLU A 184 -4.79 6.44 24.31
C GLU A 184 -5.45 6.44 22.92
N ALA A 185 -4.73 5.98 21.89
CA ALA A 185 -5.28 5.86 20.54
C ALA A 185 -6.39 4.80 20.45
N THR A 186 -6.25 3.71 21.20
CA THR A 186 -7.24 2.63 21.25
C THR A 186 -8.48 3.04 22.03
N GLU A 187 -8.34 3.70 23.19
CA GLU A 187 -9.46 4.27 23.95
C GLU A 187 -10.27 5.24 23.12
N ARG A 188 -9.61 6.19 22.46
CA ARG A 188 -10.30 7.12 21.54
C ARG A 188 -11.01 6.38 20.41
N ALA A 189 -10.40 5.32 19.88
CA ALA A 189 -11.01 4.53 18.83
C ALA A 189 -12.25 3.77 19.35
N LEU A 190 -12.20 3.18 20.54
CA LEU A 190 -13.35 2.48 21.16
C LEU A 190 -14.48 3.46 21.48
N ALA A 191 -14.18 4.62 22.08
CA ALA A 191 -15.19 5.66 22.36
C ALA A 191 -15.97 6.08 21.11
N THR A 192 -15.35 6.05 19.93
CA THR A 192 -16.06 6.35 18.67
C THR A 192 -17.08 5.30 18.25
N LEU A 193 -17.06 4.10 18.86
CA LEU A 193 -18.03 3.03 18.59
C LEU A 193 -19.30 3.14 19.42
N GLU A 194 -19.29 3.95 20.48
CA GLU A 194 -20.46 4.23 21.31
C GLU A 194 -21.45 5.16 20.60
N ASP A 195 -20.96 6.02 19.69
CA ASP A 195 -21.75 6.95 18.90
C ASP A 195 -21.63 6.60 17.41
N LEU A 196 -22.45 5.66 16.95
CA LEU A 196 -22.48 5.26 15.55
C LEU A 196 -23.22 6.31 14.70
N PRO A 197 -22.75 6.62 13.49
CA PRO A 197 -23.41 7.60 12.63
C PRO A 197 -24.77 7.07 12.15
N ASP A 198 -25.77 7.98 12.04
CA ASP A 198 -27.11 7.66 11.55
C ASP A 198 -27.18 7.51 10.02
N SER A 199 -26.20 8.04 9.31
CA SER A 199 -26.17 8.05 7.84
C SER A 199 -24.77 7.67 7.31
N PRO A 200 -24.72 7.12 6.09
CA PRO A 200 -23.45 6.78 5.46
C PRO A 200 -22.63 8.03 5.11
N ARG A 201 -21.32 7.82 5.02
CA ARG A 201 -20.38 8.71 4.31
C ARG A 201 -19.47 7.88 3.43
N ARG A 202 -19.26 8.34 2.22
CA ARG A 202 -18.30 7.67 1.34
C ARG A 202 -16.88 7.86 1.89
N VAL A 203 -16.17 6.76 2.04
CA VAL A 203 -14.75 6.70 2.41
C VAL A 203 -13.99 5.85 1.39
N LYS A 204 -12.66 5.82 1.46
CA LYS A 204 -11.84 5.06 0.49
C LYS A 204 -12.23 3.57 0.45
N GLU A 205 -12.54 2.98 1.59
CA GLU A 205 -12.89 1.58 1.75
C GLU A 205 -14.23 1.19 1.09
N CYS A 206 -15.06 2.18 0.71
CA CYS A 206 -16.32 1.91 0.02
C CYS A 206 -16.13 1.23 -1.33
N ALA A 207 -15.00 1.42 -2.01
CA ALA A 207 -14.70 0.79 -3.30
C ALA A 207 -14.75 -0.74 -3.25
N SER A 208 -14.47 -1.35 -2.09
CA SER A 208 -14.52 -2.80 -1.88
C SER A 208 -15.45 -3.23 -0.74
N CYS A 209 -16.36 -2.36 -0.34
CA CYS A 209 -17.28 -2.63 0.78
C CYS A 209 -18.51 -3.40 0.29
N ARG A 210 -18.84 -4.53 0.95
CA ARG A 210 -20.02 -5.34 0.65
C ARG A 210 -21.37 -4.59 0.81
N PHE A 211 -21.37 -3.48 1.52
CA PHE A 211 -22.56 -2.67 1.76
C PHE A 211 -22.66 -1.45 0.84
N TRP A 212 -21.76 -1.30 -0.13
CA TRP A 212 -21.76 -0.13 -1.00
C TRP A 212 -23.07 0.04 -1.78
N GLU A 213 -23.63 -1.06 -2.28
CA GLU A 213 -24.89 -1.06 -3.02
C GLU A 213 -26.09 -0.57 -2.19
N PHE A 214 -26.02 -0.64 -0.85
CA PHE A 214 -27.04 -0.09 0.05
C PHE A 214 -26.75 1.36 0.44
N CYS A 215 -25.48 1.72 0.62
CA CYS A 215 -25.11 3.08 1.04
C CYS A 215 -25.14 4.08 -0.12
N ARG A 216 -24.79 3.64 -1.34
CA ARG A 216 -24.69 4.51 -2.52
C ARG A 216 -26.00 5.21 -2.86
N PRO A 217 -27.16 4.53 -2.98
CA PRO A 217 -28.43 5.20 -3.29
C PRO A 217 -28.86 6.22 -2.22
N GLU A 218 -28.54 5.97 -0.96
CA GLU A 218 -28.82 6.91 0.12
C GLU A 218 -27.97 8.19 -0.01
N LEU A 219 -26.67 8.03 -0.31
CA LEU A 219 -25.76 9.16 -0.54
C LEU A 219 -26.16 9.96 -1.78
N GLU A 220 -26.55 9.30 -2.87
CA GLU A 220 -27.04 9.94 -4.11
C GLU A 220 -28.32 10.71 -3.86
N ARG A 221 -29.28 10.16 -3.12
CA ARG A 221 -30.52 10.85 -2.73
C ARG A 221 -30.28 12.11 -1.89
N MET A 222 -29.25 12.07 -1.03
CA MET A 222 -28.85 13.20 -0.18
C MET A 222 -27.91 14.17 -0.91
N ASP A 223 -27.47 13.86 -2.11
CA ASP A 223 -26.42 14.58 -2.83
C ASP A 223 -25.19 14.81 -1.94
N ASP A 224 -24.83 13.82 -1.11
CA ASP A 224 -23.83 14.01 -0.08
C ASP A 224 -22.44 14.34 -0.68
N ILE A 225 -21.81 15.39 -0.17
CA ILE A 225 -20.52 15.89 -0.65
C ILE A 225 -19.42 14.82 -0.65
N SER A 226 -19.55 13.75 0.17
CA SER A 226 -18.58 12.66 0.19
C SER A 226 -18.61 11.78 -1.06
N LEU A 227 -19.65 11.88 -1.89
CA LEU A 227 -19.64 11.24 -3.22
C LEU A 227 -18.48 11.77 -4.07
N PHE A 228 -18.27 13.06 -4.03
CA PHE A 228 -17.15 13.74 -4.72
C PHE A 228 -15.89 13.79 -3.86
N LEU A 229 -15.99 14.15 -2.58
CA LEU A 229 -14.87 14.33 -1.65
C LEU A 229 -14.91 13.27 -0.51
N PRO A 230 -14.53 12.02 -0.77
CA PRO A 230 -14.63 10.95 0.22
C PRO A 230 -13.73 11.17 1.44
N GLY A 231 -14.18 10.63 2.59
CA GLY A 231 -13.46 10.73 3.86
C GLY A 231 -13.37 12.16 4.38
N ASP A 232 -12.20 12.54 4.86
CA ASP A 232 -11.96 13.87 5.43
C ASP A 232 -11.81 15.00 4.39
N ARG A 233 -11.74 14.65 3.10
CA ARG A 233 -11.58 15.66 2.03
C ARG A 233 -12.72 16.67 2.02
N GLY A 234 -13.94 16.26 2.41
CA GLY A 234 -15.14 17.12 2.51
C GLY A 234 -15.26 17.89 3.83
N ARG A 235 -14.43 17.62 4.86
CA ARG A 235 -14.60 18.16 6.21
C ARG A 235 -14.62 19.69 6.25
N LYS A 236 -13.64 20.35 5.65
CA LYS A 236 -13.55 21.82 5.62
C LYS A 236 -14.77 22.52 4.98
N TYR A 237 -15.47 21.85 4.09
CA TYR A 237 -16.69 22.37 3.46
C TYR A 237 -17.89 22.16 4.37
N ARG A 238 -18.01 21.00 5.03
CA ARG A 238 -19.07 20.74 6.01
C ARG A 238 -19.00 21.71 7.19
N GLU A 239 -17.80 22.04 7.68
CA GLU A 239 -17.57 23.05 8.73
C GLU A 239 -18.07 24.44 8.30
N ARG A 240 -18.22 24.70 7.00
CA ARG A 240 -18.78 25.91 6.40
C ARG A 240 -20.27 25.77 6.03
N GLY A 241 -20.93 24.68 6.42
CA GLY A 241 -22.32 24.40 6.12
C GLY A 241 -22.58 23.83 4.72
N ILE A 242 -21.55 23.46 3.97
CA ILE A 242 -21.70 22.88 2.62
C ILE A 242 -21.66 21.36 2.75
N HIS A 243 -22.83 20.72 2.65
CA HIS A 243 -23.00 19.29 2.86
C HIS A 243 -23.23 18.49 1.58
N THR A 244 -23.60 19.16 0.49
CA THR A 244 -23.97 18.53 -0.79
C THR A 244 -22.99 18.89 -1.90
N VAL A 245 -22.93 18.06 -2.95
CA VAL A 245 -22.13 18.36 -4.15
C VAL A 245 -22.67 19.60 -4.84
N HIS A 246 -23.99 19.69 -5.02
CA HIS A 246 -24.65 20.86 -5.62
C HIS A 246 -24.39 22.13 -4.80
N GLY A 247 -24.50 22.07 -3.46
CA GLY A 247 -24.15 23.19 -2.59
C GLY A 247 -22.69 23.65 -2.72
N LEU A 248 -21.76 22.74 -3.04
CA LEU A 248 -20.36 23.11 -3.33
C LEU A 248 -20.25 23.83 -4.69
N ILE A 249 -21.05 23.44 -5.68
CA ILE A 249 -21.12 24.11 -6.99
C ILE A 249 -21.66 25.53 -6.81
N GLU A 250 -22.82 25.69 -6.13
CA GLU A 250 -23.44 26.96 -5.87
C GLU A 250 -22.58 27.94 -5.05
N ALA A 251 -21.77 27.40 -4.13
CA ALA A 251 -20.86 28.19 -3.31
C ALA A 251 -19.79 28.93 -4.11
N ASN A 252 -19.56 28.58 -5.36
CA ASN A 252 -18.64 29.21 -6.31
C ASN A 252 -17.25 29.53 -5.71
N LEU A 253 -16.61 28.51 -5.15
CA LEU A 253 -15.32 28.63 -4.45
C LEU A 253 -14.11 28.47 -5.38
N GLY A 254 -14.28 28.75 -6.67
CA GLY A 254 -13.23 28.58 -7.69
C GLY A 254 -13.00 27.12 -8.07
N GLU A 255 -11.75 26.66 -8.09
CA GLU A 255 -11.41 25.29 -8.54
C GLU A 255 -12.23 24.18 -7.87
N PRO A 256 -12.46 24.14 -6.56
CA PRO A 256 -13.27 23.10 -5.94
C PRO A 256 -14.70 23.00 -6.50
N SER A 257 -15.35 24.13 -6.77
CA SER A 257 -16.70 24.17 -7.33
C SER A 257 -16.71 23.74 -8.81
N ARG A 258 -15.71 24.17 -9.57
CA ARG A 258 -15.54 23.75 -10.98
C ARG A 258 -15.28 22.24 -11.09
N LEU A 259 -14.50 21.68 -10.18
CA LEU A 259 -14.25 20.23 -10.11
C LEU A 259 -15.49 19.44 -9.67
N ALA A 260 -16.32 20.00 -8.77
CA ALA A 260 -17.59 19.40 -8.39
C ALA A 260 -18.56 19.37 -9.59
N GLU A 261 -18.66 20.46 -10.35
CA GLU A 261 -19.43 20.53 -11.60
C GLU A 261 -18.91 19.52 -12.65
N ALA A 262 -17.59 19.45 -12.82
CA ALA A 262 -16.97 18.48 -13.73
C ALA A 262 -17.27 17.04 -13.31
N TRP A 263 -17.23 16.75 -11.99
CA TRP A 263 -17.58 15.45 -11.44
C TRP A 263 -19.03 15.06 -11.74
N GLU A 264 -19.99 15.99 -11.51
CA GLU A 264 -21.42 15.77 -11.79
C GLU A 264 -21.67 15.51 -13.28
N ARG A 265 -20.94 16.20 -14.15
CA ARG A 265 -21.07 16.07 -15.62
C ARG A 265 -20.24 14.93 -16.20
N GLY A 266 -19.51 14.17 -15.38
CA GLY A 266 -18.62 13.07 -15.83
C GLY A 266 -17.41 13.55 -16.64
N ILE A 267 -16.98 14.80 -16.48
CA ILE A 267 -15.81 15.36 -17.15
C ILE A 267 -14.55 14.94 -16.38
N PRO A 268 -13.64 14.15 -16.99
CA PRO A 268 -12.51 13.58 -16.28
C PRO A 268 -11.39 14.58 -15.97
N LEU A 269 -11.18 15.58 -16.85
CA LEU A 269 -10.11 16.56 -16.75
C LEU A 269 -10.56 17.94 -17.21
N LEU A 270 -9.99 18.99 -16.58
CA LEU A 270 -10.07 20.38 -16.99
C LEU A 270 -8.64 20.93 -17.15
N LYS A 271 -8.44 21.80 -18.14
CA LYS A 271 -7.18 22.46 -18.43
C LYS A 271 -7.00 23.68 -17.54
N ARG A 272 -5.87 23.79 -16.84
CA ARG A 272 -5.53 24.95 -16.02
C ARG A 272 -5.03 26.11 -16.90
N PRO A 273 -5.19 27.36 -16.46
CA PRO A 273 -4.56 28.52 -17.12
C PRO A 273 -3.02 28.41 -17.17
N THR A 274 -2.42 27.61 -16.30
CA THR A 274 -0.98 27.31 -16.25
C THR A 274 -0.55 26.18 -17.18
N PHE A 275 -1.43 25.73 -18.08
CA PHE A 275 -1.10 24.70 -19.05
C PHE A 275 0.14 25.07 -19.85
N ALA A 276 1.06 24.13 -19.93
CA ALA A 276 2.21 24.19 -20.80
C ALA A 276 2.52 22.77 -21.32
N PRO A 277 2.94 22.65 -22.59
CA PRO A 277 3.41 21.37 -23.10
C PRO A 277 4.64 20.91 -22.32
N PRO A 278 4.87 19.60 -22.22
CA PRO A 278 6.08 19.07 -21.60
C PRO A 278 7.32 19.41 -22.43
N ARG A 279 8.49 19.36 -21.80
CA ARG A 279 9.76 19.44 -22.52
C ARG A 279 9.82 18.37 -23.61
N ARG A 280 10.38 18.70 -24.77
CA ARG A 280 10.65 17.76 -25.87
C ARG A 280 12.16 17.67 -26.11
N ALA A 281 12.59 16.57 -26.70
CA ALA A 281 13.97 16.33 -27.08
C ALA A 281 14.06 15.64 -28.46
N ASP A 282 15.25 15.64 -29.07
CA ASP A 282 15.49 14.98 -30.36
C ASP A 282 15.42 13.44 -30.21
N VAL A 283 15.88 12.92 -29.06
CA VAL A 283 15.74 11.51 -28.68
C VAL A 283 14.97 11.42 -27.37
N GLU A 284 13.89 10.67 -27.38
CA GLU A 284 12.95 10.54 -26.28
C GLU A 284 12.72 9.07 -25.92
N VAL A 285 12.68 8.78 -24.63
CA VAL A 285 12.33 7.48 -24.07
C VAL A 285 11.30 7.64 -22.97
N ASP A 286 10.33 6.73 -22.87
CA ASP A 286 9.37 6.68 -21.77
C ASP A 286 9.67 5.43 -20.95
N ILE A 287 9.77 5.58 -19.61
CA ILE A 287 10.24 4.54 -18.67
C ILE A 287 9.19 4.31 -17.62
N ASP A 288 8.93 3.04 -17.32
CA ASP A 288 8.15 2.60 -16.18
C ASP A 288 8.81 1.39 -15.53
N MET A 289 8.64 1.23 -14.22
CA MET A 289 9.33 0.23 -13.43
C MET A 289 8.37 -0.58 -12.58
N GLU A 290 8.55 -1.91 -12.60
CA GLU A 290 7.82 -2.83 -11.74
C GLU A 290 8.71 -3.40 -10.63
N ALA A 291 8.24 -3.23 -9.40
CA ALA A 291 8.89 -3.78 -8.22
C ALA A 291 7.99 -4.82 -7.53
N TYR A 292 8.60 -5.82 -6.96
CA TYR A 292 7.88 -6.78 -6.13
C TYR A 292 8.01 -6.39 -4.65
N LEU A 293 6.95 -5.81 -4.13
CA LEU A 293 6.90 -5.29 -2.77
C LEU A 293 8.05 -4.29 -2.54
N ASP A 294 8.93 -4.58 -1.58
CA ASP A 294 10.17 -3.85 -1.29
C ASP A 294 11.42 -4.72 -1.43
N GLN A 295 11.26 -5.86 -2.11
CA GLN A 295 12.35 -6.81 -2.30
C GLN A 295 13.30 -6.39 -3.42
N GLY A 296 12.77 -5.81 -4.51
CA GLY A 296 13.58 -5.38 -5.65
C GLY A 296 12.74 -4.95 -6.85
N ALA A 297 13.38 -4.29 -7.81
CA ALA A 297 12.82 -3.98 -9.11
C ALA A 297 13.13 -5.13 -10.08
N TYR A 298 12.09 -5.75 -10.63
CA TYR A 298 12.28 -6.92 -11.49
C TYR A 298 12.11 -6.64 -12.98
N LEU A 299 11.52 -5.48 -13.32
CA LEU A 299 11.25 -5.10 -14.71
C LEU A 299 11.46 -3.59 -14.85
N TRP A 300 12.26 -3.20 -15.82
CA TRP A 300 12.40 -1.84 -16.31
C TRP A 300 11.90 -1.84 -17.75
N GLY A 301 10.75 -1.27 -17.99
CA GLY A 301 10.17 -1.15 -19.31
C GLY A 301 10.52 0.19 -19.94
N VAL A 302 10.87 0.17 -21.20
CA VAL A 302 11.19 1.37 -21.96
C VAL A 302 10.42 1.38 -23.28
N TRP A 303 9.79 2.51 -23.60
CA TRP A 303 9.25 2.78 -24.93
C TRP A 303 10.18 3.75 -25.67
N HIS A 304 10.74 3.30 -26.78
CA HIS A 304 11.65 4.09 -27.59
C HIS A 304 11.47 3.74 -29.07
N ASP A 305 11.44 4.75 -29.95
CA ASP A 305 11.34 4.62 -31.41
C ASP A 305 10.23 3.64 -31.87
N GLY A 306 9.07 3.72 -31.19
CA GLY A 306 7.90 2.89 -31.52
C GLY A 306 8.01 1.43 -31.08
N ALA A 307 9.02 1.07 -30.28
CA ALA A 307 9.25 -0.29 -29.79
C ALA A 307 9.30 -0.34 -28.25
N TYR A 308 8.85 -1.45 -27.70
CA TYR A 308 8.94 -1.76 -26.28
C TYR A 308 10.20 -2.59 -26.00
N HIS A 309 11.02 -2.13 -25.05
CA HIS A 309 12.26 -2.77 -24.62
C HIS A 309 12.14 -3.15 -23.14
N PRO A 310 11.79 -4.40 -22.80
CA PRO A 310 11.75 -4.86 -21.43
C PRO A 310 13.13 -5.36 -20.96
N PHE A 311 13.60 -4.88 -19.83
CA PHE A 311 14.71 -5.46 -19.06
C PHE A 311 14.10 -6.16 -17.85
N VAL A 312 14.09 -7.49 -17.86
CA VAL A 312 13.30 -8.25 -16.88
C VAL A 312 14.05 -9.46 -16.33
N THR A 313 13.93 -9.68 -15.02
CA THR A 313 14.37 -10.93 -14.39
C THR A 313 13.20 -11.69 -13.78
N TRP A 314 13.12 -12.98 -14.03
CA TRP A 314 12.14 -13.88 -13.40
C TRP A 314 12.72 -14.65 -12.22
N GLN A 315 13.98 -14.40 -11.87
CA GLN A 315 14.66 -15.01 -10.74
C GLN A 315 14.28 -14.33 -9.40
N PRO A 316 14.57 -14.95 -8.25
CA PRO A 316 14.44 -14.32 -6.96
C PRO A 316 15.20 -12.98 -6.88
N LEU A 317 14.59 -11.99 -6.23
CA LEU A 317 15.16 -10.66 -6.09
C LEU A 317 16.20 -10.58 -4.96
N GLY A 318 17.07 -9.59 -5.01
CA GLY A 318 18.19 -9.39 -4.10
C GLY A 318 19.49 -10.06 -4.51
N GLY A 319 19.49 -10.87 -5.60
CA GLY A 319 20.63 -11.61 -6.10
C GLY A 319 21.24 -11.07 -7.39
N ALA A 320 22.22 -11.84 -7.95
CA ALA A 320 22.96 -11.44 -9.15
C ALA A 320 22.08 -11.14 -10.36
N SER A 321 21.04 -11.95 -10.59
CA SER A 321 20.15 -11.75 -11.76
C SER A 321 19.38 -10.44 -11.73
N GLU A 322 19.03 -9.88 -10.55
CA GLU A 322 18.46 -8.54 -10.47
C GLU A 322 19.53 -7.49 -10.79
N GLY A 323 20.76 -7.68 -10.29
CA GLY A 323 21.88 -6.78 -10.57
C GLY A 323 22.26 -6.77 -12.05
N GLU A 324 22.31 -7.93 -12.72
CA GLU A 324 22.56 -8.07 -14.16
C GLU A 324 21.47 -7.36 -14.97
N ASN A 325 20.21 -7.61 -14.65
CA ASN A 325 19.06 -6.96 -15.31
C ASN A 325 19.09 -5.43 -15.16
N PHE A 326 19.40 -4.93 -13.96
CA PHE A 326 19.56 -3.50 -13.72
C PHE A 326 20.75 -2.91 -14.48
N HIS A 327 21.86 -3.63 -14.54
CA HIS A 327 23.05 -3.23 -15.27
C HIS A 327 22.79 -3.14 -16.78
N GLU A 328 22.09 -4.10 -17.36
CA GLU A 328 21.70 -4.10 -18.78
C GLU A 328 20.81 -2.88 -19.11
N PHE A 329 19.79 -2.64 -18.29
CA PHE A 329 18.92 -1.46 -18.44
C PHE A 329 19.72 -0.16 -18.35
N TRP A 330 20.55 -0.01 -17.31
CA TRP A 330 21.31 1.22 -17.08
C TRP A 330 22.35 1.48 -18.18
N THR A 331 23.05 0.43 -18.62
CA THR A 331 24.00 0.51 -19.73
C THR A 331 23.31 0.96 -21.01
N TRP A 332 22.20 0.32 -21.36
CA TRP A 332 21.43 0.69 -22.55
C TRP A 332 20.99 2.16 -22.52
N LEU A 333 20.46 2.63 -21.41
CA LEU A 333 19.98 4.00 -21.24
C LEU A 333 21.12 5.02 -21.36
N THR A 334 22.25 4.76 -20.70
CA THR A 334 23.40 5.67 -20.68
C THR A 334 24.16 5.69 -21.99
N GLU A 335 24.27 4.56 -22.70
CA GLU A 335 24.83 4.50 -24.03
C GLU A 335 23.99 5.30 -25.04
N LEU A 336 22.67 5.13 -25.02
CA LEU A 336 21.75 5.91 -25.86
C LEU A 336 21.86 7.41 -25.58
N ARG A 337 21.82 7.81 -24.29
CA ARG A 337 21.99 9.19 -23.83
C ARG A 337 23.31 9.79 -24.31
N SER A 338 24.41 9.07 -24.08
CA SER A 338 25.76 9.52 -24.43
C SER A 338 25.95 9.66 -25.94
N ALA A 339 25.45 8.70 -26.72
CA ALA A 339 25.49 8.74 -28.17
C ALA A 339 24.66 9.92 -28.74
N THR A 340 23.53 10.23 -28.12
CA THR A 340 22.68 11.38 -28.46
C THR A 340 23.43 12.69 -28.24
N HIS A 341 23.98 12.88 -27.05
CA HIS A 341 24.74 14.10 -26.74
C HIS A 341 26.00 14.23 -27.59
N ALA A 342 26.66 13.12 -27.94
CA ALA A 342 27.82 13.14 -28.82
C ALA A 342 27.51 13.61 -30.25
N ARG A 343 26.25 13.49 -30.71
CA ARG A 343 25.76 14.04 -31.95
C ARG A 343 25.31 15.51 -31.88
N GLY A 344 25.36 16.09 -30.68
CA GLY A 344 24.86 17.42 -30.40
C GLY A 344 23.32 17.52 -30.33
N GLU A 345 22.65 16.38 -30.15
CA GLU A 345 21.21 16.24 -30.03
C GLU A 345 20.79 16.28 -28.54
N THR A 346 19.57 16.69 -28.29
CA THR A 346 18.96 16.70 -26.96
C THR A 346 18.36 15.34 -26.61
N PHE A 347 18.41 14.95 -25.33
CA PHE A 347 17.85 13.71 -24.81
C PHE A 347 16.82 13.99 -23.72
N ALA A 348 15.77 13.17 -23.63
CA ALA A 348 14.85 13.16 -22.50
C ALA A 348 14.32 11.76 -22.22
N ALA A 349 14.38 11.35 -20.94
CA ALA A 349 13.71 10.18 -20.41
C ALA A 349 12.55 10.62 -19.51
N TYR A 350 11.37 10.11 -19.79
CA TYR A 350 10.13 10.48 -19.10
C TYR A 350 9.65 9.32 -18.24
N CYS A 351 9.14 9.65 -17.06
CA CYS A 351 8.36 8.74 -16.23
C CYS A 351 7.07 9.41 -15.75
N TYR A 352 6.15 8.62 -15.21
CA TYR A 352 4.92 9.17 -14.62
C TYR A 352 4.95 9.04 -13.10
N SER A 353 5.32 10.15 -12.40
CA SER A 353 5.54 10.18 -10.94
C SER A 353 6.87 9.54 -10.51
N ALA A 354 7.97 10.22 -10.74
CA ALA A 354 9.35 9.76 -10.55
C ALA A 354 9.73 9.20 -9.16
N HIS A 355 8.83 9.22 -8.17
CA HIS A 355 9.16 8.81 -6.80
C HIS A 355 9.55 7.32 -6.70
N GLY A 356 8.83 6.47 -7.41
CA GLY A 356 9.09 5.02 -7.44
C GLY A 356 10.38 4.69 -8.18
N GLU A 357 10.52 5.21 -9.40
CA GLU A 357 11.69 5.03 -10.25
C GLU A 357 12.96 5.56 -9.58
N ASN A 358 12.93 6.77 -9.04
CA ASN A 358 14.06 7.35 -8.30
C ASN A 358 14.45 6.52 -7.09
N HIS A 359 13.48 5.96 -6.38
CA HIS A 359 13.76 5.07 -5.25
C HIS A 359 14.50 3.81 -5.71
N TRP A 360 14.02 3.16 -6.77
CA TRP A 360 14.60 1.91 -7.24
C TRP A 360 15.89 2.10 -8.04
N LEU A 361 16.05 3.20 -8.77
CA LEU A 361 17.34 3.57 -9.35
C LEU A 361 18.42 3.65 -8.27
N ARG A 362 18.17 4.40 -7.19
CA ARG A 362 19.10 4.52 -6.07
C ARG A 362 19.31 3.21 -5.32
N SER A 363 18.23 2.50 -5.01
CA SER A 363 18.30 1.26 -4.23
C SER A 363 19.03 0.16 -4.97
N SER A 364 18.82 0.03 -6.29
CA SER A 364 19.52 -0.94 -7.13
C SER A 364 20.99 -0.57 -7.29
N ALA A 365 21.27 0.72 -7.50
CA ALA A 365 22.66 1.23 -7.56
C ALA A 365 23.45 0.94 -6.30
N GLU A 366 22.88 1.22 -5.13
CA GLU A 366 23.50 0.95 -3.83
C GLU A 366 23.68 -0.56 -3.60
N ARG A 367 22.62 -1.33 -3.86
CA ARG A 367 22.58 -2.78 -3.60
C ARG A 367 23.59 -3.55 -4.42
N PHE A 368 23.79 -3.18 -5.69
CA PHE A 368 24.65 -3.91 -6.64
C PHE A 368 25.96 -3.21 -6.92
N GLY A 369 26.20 -2.03 -6.33
CA GLY A 369 27.44 -1.26 -6.52
C GLY A 369 27.60 -0.71 -7.94
N ILE A 370 26.48 -0.35 -8.60
CA ILE A 370 26.44 0.09 -9.99
C ILE A 370 26.24 1.60 -10.05
N ALA A 371 27.18 2.33 -10.64
CA ALA A 371 27.03 3.71 -11.15
C ALA A 371 26.31 4.73 -10.24
N GLN A 372 26.48 4.65 -8.91
CA GLN A 372 25.73 5.47 -7.94
C GLN A 372 25.81 6.97 -8.24
N ASN A 373 26.99 7.49 -8.56
CA ASN A 373 27.17 8.91 -8.87
C ASN A 373 26.50 9.32 -10.17
N GLU A 374 26.58 8.48 -11.20
CA GLU A 374 25.97 8.75 -12.50
C GLU A 374 24.44 8.74 -12.41
N ILE A 375 23.88 7.86 -11.56
CA ILE A 375 22.44 7.80 -11.30
C ILE A 375 21.96 9.05 -10.58
N GLU A 376 22.67 9.54 -9.57
CA GLU A 376 22.31 10.81 -8.92
C GLU A 376 22.42 12.00 -9.88
N GLU A 377 23.45 12.03 -10.72
CA GLU A 377 23.58 13.04 -11.76
C GLU A 377 22.41 12.98 -12.76
N PHE A 378 22.05 11.78 -13.23
CA PHE A 378 20.94 11.59 -14.16
C PHE A 378 19.60 12.01 -13.55
N ILE A 379 19.28 11.58 -12.33
CA ILE A 379 18.01 11.90 -11.64
C ILE A 379 17.84 13.42 -11.44
N THR A 380 18.96 14.14 -11.28
CA THR A 380 18.95 15.60 -11.06
C THR A 380 19.15 16.40 -12.34
N SER A 381 19.43 15.74 -13.46
CA SER A 381 19.64 16.39 -14.76
C SER A 381 18.32 16.80 -15.41
N GLU A 382 18.42 17.66 -16.43
CA GLU A 382 17.28 18.02 -17.28
C GLU A 382 16.82 16.86 -18.18
N ASP A 383 17.62 15.81 -18.32
CA ASP A 383 17.30 14.65 -19.15
C ASP A 383 16.30 13.69 -18.48
N TRP A 384 16.09 13.80 -17.15
CA TRP A 384 15.08 13.05 -16.43
C TRP A 384 13.85 13.89 -16.15
N VAL A 385 12.72 13.53 -16.75
CA VAL A 385 11.49 14.33 -16.73
C VAL A 385 10.37 13.58 -16.03
N ASP A 386 9.90 14.11 -14.90
CA ASP A 386 8.67 13.67 -14.25
C ASP A 386 7.44 14.29 -14.93
N LEU A 387 6.86 13.57 -15.88
CA LEU A 387 5.68 14.03 -16.64
C LEU A 387 4.47 14.31 -15.73
N PHE A 388 4.36 13.62 -14.57
CA PHE A 388 3.27 13.88 -13.62
C PHE A 388 3.31 15.31 -13.06
N LEU A 389 4.49 15.91 -12.91
CA LEU A 389 4.61 17.30 -12.47
C LEU A 389 4.03 18.27 -13.52
N ASP A 390 4.28 17.99 -14.80
CA ASP A 390 3.71 18.76 -15.92
C ASP A 390 2.19 18.57 -15.99
N VAL A 391 1.71 17.34 -15.85
CA VAL A 391 0.27 17.03 -15.77
C VAL A 391 -0.39 17.77 -14.60
N LYS A 392 0.21 17.73 -13.41
CA LYS A 392 -0.31 18.41 -12.21
C LYS A 392 -0.36 19.94 -12.35
N ARG A 393 0.63 20.52 -13.03
CA ARG A 393 0.66 21.95 -13.34
C ARG A 393 -0.41 22.34 -14.37
N SER A 394 -0.63 21.46 -15.35
CA SER A 394 -1.44 21.73 -16.53
C SER A 394 -2.92 21.38 -16.39
N PHE A 395 -3.27 20.46 -15.49
CA PHE A 395 -4.63 19.93 -15.40
C PHE A 395 -5.16 19.86 -13.97
N ALA A 396 -6.48 19.78 -13.87
CA ALA A 396 -7.22 19.42 -12.68
C ALA A 396 -8.26 18.35 -13.03
N GLY A 397 -8.43 17.35 -12.16
CA GLY A 397 -9.39 16.26 -12.37
C GLY A 397 -10.15 15.89 -11.10
N PRO A 398 -11.47 15.69 -11.18
CA PRO A 398 -12.31 15.35 -10.04
C PRO A 398 -11.93 14.00 -9.41
N HIS A 399 -11.38 13.07 -10.21
CA HIS A 399 -10.94 11.75 -9.78
C HIS A 399 -9.41 11.67 -9.52
N GLY A 400 -8.72 12.81 -9.53
CA GLY A 400 -7.27 12.89 -9.44
C GLY A 400 -6.59 12.83 -10.81
N LEU A 401 -5.27 12.66 -10.80
CA LEU A 401 -4.42 12.75 -11.99
C LEU A 401 -3.50 11.52 -12.10
N SER A 402 -3.98 10.33 -11.69
CA SER A 402 -3.21 9.09 -11.89
C SER A 402 -3.04 8.77 -13.36
N LEU A 403 -2.04 7.98 -13.72
CA LEU A 403 -1.80 7.52 -15.09
C LEU A 403 -3.11 6.94 -15.70
N LYS A 404 -3.78 6.05 -14.96
CA LYS A 404 -5.07 5.43 -15.36
C LYS A 404 -6.25 6.41 -15.46
N THR A 405 -6.14 7.61 -14.91
CA THR A 405 -7.16 8.66 -15.06
C THR A 405 -6.88 9.54 -16.29
N VAL A 406 -5.61 9.86 -16.54
CA VAL A 406 -5.23 10.83 -17.58
C VAL A 406 -5.04 10.16 -18.94
N ALA A 407 -4.44 8.98 -18.99
CA ALA A 407 -4.11 8.31 -20.25
C ALA A 407 -5.33 7.99 -21.15
N PRO A 408 -6.52 7.58 -20.62
CA PRO A 408 -7.72 7.40 -21.44
C PRO A 408 -8.17 8.70 -22.13
N VAL A 409 -7.99 9.85 -21.49
CA VAL A 409 -8.29 11.16 -22.09
C VAL A 409 -7.32 11.49 -23.22
N ALA A 410 -6.07 11.04 -23.10
CA ALA A 410 -5.06 11.13 -24.14
C ALA A 410 -5.19 10.05 -25.23
N GLY A 411 -6.26 9.23 -25.19
CA GLY A 411 -6.56 8.20 -26.20
C GLY A 411 -5.83 6.89 -26.03
N HIS A 412 -5.30 6.60 -24.81
CA HIS A 412 -4.71 5.30 -24.47
C HIS A 412 -5.71 4.39 -23.78
N ALA A 413 -5.65 3.09 -24.07
CA ALA A 413 -6.40 2.05 -23.38
C ALA A 413 -5.47 0.86 -23.11
N TRP A 414 -5.58 0.27 -21.91
CA TRP A 414 -4.91 -0.98 -21.57
C TRP A 414 -5.66 -2.17 -22.14
N ALA A 415 -4.95 -3.27 -22.39
CA ALA A 415 -5.57 -4.51 -22.83
C ALA A 415 -6.48 -5.14 -21.75
N GLU A 416 -6.12 -4.93 -20.46
CA GLU A 416 -6.89 -5.38 -19.30
C GLU A 416 -7.15 -4.19 -18.36
N ASP A 417 -8.43 -3.86 -18.15
CA ASP A 417 -8.84 -2.75 -17.28
C ASP A 417 -8.66 -3.04 -15.78
N ASP A 418 -8.75 -4.32 -15.36
CA ASP A 418 -8.79 -4.75 -13.96
C ASP A 418 -7.42 -5.20 -13.40
N PHE A 419 -6.33 -5.05 -14.15
CA PHE A 419 -5.00 -5.40 -13.67
C PHE A 419 -4.47 -4.28 -12.76
N ASP A 420 -4.42 -4.56 -11.46
CA ASP A 420 -3.97 -3.63 -10.44
C ASP A 420 -2.68 -4.12 -9.75
N GLY A 421 -2.15 -3.33 -8.82
CA GLY A 421 -0.94 -3.67 -8.07
C GLY A 421 -1.04 -4.96 -7.24
N GLU A 422 -2.26 -5.42 -6.89
CA GLU A 422 -2.46 -6.70 -6.21
C GLU A 422 -2.40 -7.86 -7.22
N ALA A 423 -3.01 -7.70 -8.38
CA ALA A 423 -2.94 -8.64 -9.48
C ALA A 423 -1.48 -8.81 -9.96
N SER A 424 -0.71 -7.71 -10.05
CA SER A 424 0.73 -7.70 -10.37
C SER A 424 1.54 -8.54 -9.37
N VAL A 425 1.30 -8.39 -8.06
CA VAL A 425 1.99 -9.19 -7.02
C VAL A 425 1.71 -10.68 -7.18
N ASN A 426 0.47 -11.07 -7.45
CA ASN A 426 0.09 -12.47 -7.65
C ASN A 426 0.67 -13.03 -8.96
N ALA A 427 0.59 -12.26 -10.05
CA ALA A 427 1.18 -12.62 -11.33
C ALA A 427 2.70 -12.79 -11.22
N ARG A 428 3.39 -11.93 -10.46
CA ARG A 428 4.84 -12.08 -10.22
C ARG A 428 5.20 -13.39 -9.53
N ARG A 429 4.40 -13.82 -8.54
CA ARG A 429 4.61 -15.13 -7.89
C ARG A 429 4.48 -16.29 -8.86
N ALA A 430 3.44 -16.28 -9.69
CA ALA A 430 3.24 -17.29 -10.72
C ALA A 430 4.36 -17.27 -11.77
N ALA A 431 4.79 -16.08 -12.21
CA ALA A 431 5.86 -15.91 -13.17
C ALA A 431 7.22 -16.48 -12.68
N VAL A 432 7.53 -16.29 -11.38
CA VAL A 432 8.72 -16.89 -10.73
C VAL A 432 8.61 -18.41 -10.68
N ALA A 433 7.40 -18.93 -10.47
CA ALA A 433 7.13 -20.38 -10.49
C ALA A 433 7.14 -20.99 -11.91
N GLY A 434 7.36 -20.18 -12.95
CA GLY A 434 7.48 -20.66 -14.34
C GLY A 434 6.21 -20.53 -15.17
N ASP A 435 5.20 -19.77 -14.73
CA ASP A 435 3.98 -19.51 -15.50
C ASP A 435 4.25 -18.44 -16.60
N GLU A 436 4.36 -18.92 -17.84
CA GLU A 436 4.62 -18.06 -19.01
C GLU A 436 3.45 -17.12 -19.32
N SER A 437 2.21 -17.49 -19.00
CA SER A 437 1.05 -16.60 -19.16
C SER A 437 1.13 -15.41 -18.20
N ALA A 438 1.52 -15.67 -16.95
CA ALA A 438 1.74 -14.60 -15.97
C ALA A 438 2.91 -13.67 -16.37
N ARG A 439 3.98 -14.22 -16.96
CA ARG A 439 5.11 -13.43 -17.51
C ARG A 439 4.65 -12.52 -18.63
N ALA A 440 3.94 -13.07 -19.61
CA ALA A 440 3.42 -12.31 -20.74
C ALA A 440 2.49 -11.17 -20.28
N ARG A 441 1.60 -11.46 -19.32
CA ARG A 441 0.67 -10.49 -18.75
C ARG A 441 1.37 -9.34 -18.02
N LEU A 442 2.43 -9.62 -17.28
CA LEU A 442 3.23 -8.57 -16.61
C LEU A 442 3.96 -7.68 -17.62
N LEU A 443 4.51 -8.25 -18.69
CA LEU A 443 5.16 -7.48 -19.76
C LEU A 443 4.14 -6.62 -20.53
N GLU A 444 2.96 -7.16 -20.83
CA GLU A 444 1.88 -6.42 -21.48
C GLU A 444 1.39 -5.25 -20.63
N TYR A 445 1.24 -5.46 -19.33
CA TYR A 445 0.84 -4.42 -18.38
C TYR A 445 1.87 -3.26 -18.36
N ASN A 446 3.14 -3.57 -18.14
CA ASN A 446 4.21 -2.57 -18.12
C ASN A 446 4.37 -1.88 -19.50
N CYS A 447 4.24 -2.61 -20.60
CA CYS A 447 4.19 -2.04 -21.95
C CYS A 447 3.05 -1.00 -22.07
N GLY A 448 1.87 -1.31 -21.52
CA GLY A 448 0.74 -0.38 -21.46
C GLY A 448 1.07 0.89 -20.67
N ASP A 449 1.77 0.78 -19.53
CA ASP A 449 2.11 1.93 -18.69
C ASP A 449 3.15 2.87 -19.36
N VAL A 450 4.19 2.32 -20.00
CA VAL A 450 5.13 3.16 -20.77
C VAL A 450 4.47 3.81 -22.00
N GLN A 451 3.59 3.08 -22.70
CA GLN A 451 2.81 3.65 -23.81
C GLN A 451 1.83 4.72 -23.33
N ALA A 452 1.24 4.58 -22.15
CA ALA A 452 0.37 5.59 -21.57
C ALA A 452 1.13 6.89 -21.31
N THR A 453 2.35 6.80 -20.76
CA THR A 453 3.25 7.95 -20.56
C THR A 453 3.57 8.63 -21.89
N TYR A 454 3.97 7.87 -22.90
CA TYR A 454 4.18 8.36 -24.27
C TYR A 454 2.94 9.07 -24.83
N ARG A 455 1.75 8.47 -24.72
CA ARG A 455 0.51 9.05 -25.26
C ARG A 455 0.12 10.35 -24.57
N ILE A 456 0.27 10.43 -23.25
CA ILE A 456 0.02 11.67 -22.50
C ILE A 456 0.97 12.77 -22.98
N ARG A 457 2.25 12.46 -23.13
CA ARG A 457 3.27 13.42 -23.60
C ARG A 457 2.95 13.95 -25.00
N GLU A 458 2.60 13.08 -25.94
CA GLU A 458 2.20 13.48 -27.30
C GLU A 458 0.93 14.33 -27.31
N TRP A 459 -0.09 13.91 -26.56
CA TRP A 459 -1.36 14.63 -26.43
C TRP A 459 -1.17 16.03 -25.82
N MET A 460 -0.35 16.15 -24.77
CA MET A 460 -0.02 17.45 -24.17
C MET A 460 0.76 18.34 -25.16
N SER A 461 1.68 17.77 -25.92
CA SER A 461 2.46 18.50 -26.94
C SER A 461 1.56 19.02 -28.07
N ALA A 462 0.48 18.31 -28.39
CA ALA A 462 -0.56 18.74 -29.32
C ALA A 462 -1.53 19.79 -28.75
N GLY A 463 -1.29 20.32 -27.53
CA GLY A 463 -2.15 21.30 -26.87
C GLY A 463 -3.30 20.70 -26.08
N ALA A 464 -3.25 19.40 -25.79
CA ALA A 464 -4.28 18.64 -25.06
C ALA A 464 -5.71 18.88 -25.62
N PRO A 465 -5.97 18.48 -26.87
CA PRO A 465 -7.28 18.69 -27.48
C PRO A 465 -8.37 17.89 -26.78
N GLY A 466 -9.62 18.35 -26.87
CA GLY A 466 -10.82 17.64 -26.40
C GLY A 466 -11.21 17.90 -24.95
N ILE A 467 -10.50 18.75 -24.21
CA ILE A 467 -10.85 19.11 -22.83
C ILE A 467 -11.13 20.61 -22.70
N GLY A 468 -12.07 20.94 -21.78
CA GLY A 468 -12.42 22.33 -21.46
C GLY A 468 -11.48 22.96 -20.44
N ASP A 469 -11.57 24.29 -20.31
CA ASP A 469 -10.81 25.07 -19.33
C ASP A 469 -11.39 24.98 -17.92
N LEU A 470 -10.53 25.05 -16.92
CA LEU A 470 -10.87 25.07 -15.49
C LEU A 470 -11.54 26.40 -15.11
#